data_0514531f79ae0d26b76eeb9e36eff680
#
_entry.id   0514531f79ae0d26b76eeb9e36eff680
#
_cell.length_a   1.000
_cell.length_b   1.000
_cell.length_c   1.000
_cell.angle_alpha   90.00
_cell.angle_beta   90.00
_cell.angle_gamma   90.00
#
_symmetry.space_group_name_H-M   'P 1'
#
loop_
_entity.id
_entity.type
_entity.pdbx_description
1 polymer ?
#
loop_
_entity_poly.entity_id
_entity_poly.type
_entity_poly.pdbx_seq_one_letter_code
_entity_poly.pdbx_strand_id
1 'polypeptide(L)'
;KIPQAYFDGIAKWQKERYGVDGVTADQVDYQNGVLGGVSSFIEAYTLPGDWILLNDTCYTGFQSTVANRGRNIVYSPVKETADGWALDIEDMEKKIIEKKPPVMIFCNPHNPTGHVWSKEEMIAVVELCDKYGMLICSDEIWADFQTGGHKHVPLHTCCPRAKEIVY
;
A
#
# COMPACT_ATOMS: atom_id res chain seq x y z
N LYS A 1 -10.25 -3.63 -26.22
CA LYS A 1 -8.80 -3.56 -25.94
C LYS A 1 -8.50 -2.14 -25.48
N ILE A 2 -7.80 -1.96 -24.38
CA ILE A 2 -7.42 -0.65 -23.85
C ILE A 2 -6.32 -0.07 -24.76
N PRO A 3 -6.43 1.20 -25.18
CA PRO A 3 -5.43 1.82 -26.03
C PRO A 3 -4.06 1.95 -25.34
N GLN A 4 -2.97 1.79 -26.08
CA GLN A 4 -1.60 1.96 -25.56
C GLN A 4 -1.40 3.34 -24.90
N ALA A 5 -2.00 4.39 -25.47
CA ALA A 5 -1.94 5.74 -24.92
C ALA A 5 -2.43 5.88 -23.48
N TYR A 6 -3.27 4.94 -22.99
CA TYR A 6 -3.70 4.91 -21.59
C TYR A 6 -2.52 4.55 -20.67
N PHE A 7 -1.79 3.50 -21.01
CA PHE A 7 -0.64 3.03 -20.23
C PHE A 7 0.54 4.02 -20.29
N ASP A 8 0.80 4.57 -21.48
CA ASP A 8 1.80 5.62 -21.68
C ASP A 8 1.45 6.88 -20.86
N GLY A 9 0.16 7.22 -20.81
CA GLY A 9 -0.36 8.36 -20.04
C GLY A 9 -0.12 8.20 -18.54
N ILE A 10 -0.29 7.00 -17.99
CA ILE A 10 -0.04 6.71 -16.57
C ILE A 10 1.45 6.82 -16.25
N ALA A 11 2.32 6.23 -17.08
CA ALA A 11 3.77 6.35 -16.90
C ALA A 11 4.23 7.82 -16.95
N LYS A 12 3.69 8.59 -17.90
CA LYS A 12 3.94 10.03 -18.00
C LYS A 12 3.45 10.79 -16.75
N TRP A 13 2.24 10.47 -16.25
CA TRP A 13 1.68 11.08 -15.05
C TRP A 13 2.56 10.86 -13.82
N GLN A 14 3.03 9.63 -13.61
CA GLN A 14 3.95 9.29 -12.52
C GLN A 14 5.22 10.15 -12.57
N LYS A 15 5.79 10.35 -13.76
CA LYS A 15 6.97 11.18 -13.95
C LYS A 15 6.68 12.66 -13.71
N GLU A 16 5.67 13.22 -14.34
CA GLU A 16 5.38 14.66 -14.31
C GLU A 16 4.81 15.10 -12.95
N ARG A 17 3.98 14.28 -12.33
CA ARG A 17 3.29 14.62 -11.07
C ARG A 17 4.12 14.33 -9.84
N TYR A 18 4.79 13.17 -9.81
CA TYR A 18 5.48 12.69 -8.62
C TYR A 18 7.00 12.60 -8.78
N GLY A 19 7.53 12.92 -9.97
CA GLY A 19 8.96 12.85 -10.24
C GLY A 19 9.52 11.42 -10.32
N VAL A 20 8.65 10.44 -10.58
CA VAL A 20 9.04 9.03 -10.64
C VAL A 20 9.64 8.72 -12.00
N ASP A 21 10.92 8.41 -12.02
CA ASP A 21 11.61 7.94 -13.22
C ASP A 21 11.63 6.40 -13.30
N GLY A 22 11.54 5.89 -14.53
CA GLY A 22 11.69 4.47 -14.81
C GLY A 22 10.42 3.64 -14.79
N VAL A 23 9.25 4.24 -14.53
CA VAL A 23 7.96 3.56 -14.77
C VAL A 23 7.69 3.56 -16.27
N THR A 24 7.45 2.38 -16.82
CA THR A 24 7.14 2.17 -18.23
C THR A 24 5.75 1.57 -18.41
N ALA A 25 5.17 1.72 -19.59
CA ALA A 25 3.80 1.29 -19.88
C ALA A 25 3.57 -0.23 -19.67
N ASP A 26 4.62 -1.05 -19.83
CA ASP A 26 4.58 -2.49 -19.62
C ASP A 26 4.53 -2.92 -18.14
N GLN A 27 4.80 -1.98 -17.22
CA GLN A 27 4.64 -2.16 -15.78
C GLN A 27 3.25 -1.75 -15.28
N VAL A 28 2.40 -1.21 -16.17
CA VAL A 28 1.06 -0.74 -15.84
C VAL A 28 0.03 -1.74 -16.35
N ASP A 29 -0.83 -2.20 -15.47
CA ASP A 29 -1.95 -3.04 -15.86
C ASP A 29 -3.29 -2.40 -15.49
N TYR A 30 -4.34 -2.84 -16.13
CA TYR A 30 -5.70 -2.36 -15.90
C TYR A 30 -6.45 -3.33 -14.99
N GLN A 31 -7.05 -2.77 -13.95
CA GLN A 31 -7.90 -3.50 -13.03
C GLN A 31 -9.30 -2.86 -12.98
N ASN A 32 -10.30 -3.65 -12.62
CA ASN A 32 -11.66 -3.16 -12.45
C ASN A 32 -11.82 -2.48 -11.08
N GLY A 33 -11.28 -1.28 -10.98
CA GLY A 33 -11.22 -0.50 -9.75
C GLY A 33 -10.13 -0.97 -8.78
N VAL A 34 -9.83 -0.15 -7.76
CA VAL A 34 -8.75 -0.41 -6.79
C VAL A 34 -8.95 -1.74 -6.05
N LEU A 35 -10.16 -2.03 -5.58
CA LEU A 35 -10.43 -3.31 -4.89
C LEU A 35 -10.28 -4.52 -5.83
N GLY A 36 -10.46 -4.34 -7.14
CA GLY A 36 -10.11 -5.34 -8.15
C GLY A 36 -8.61 -5.62 -8.16
N GLY A 37 -7.78 -4.57 -8.14
CA GLY A 37 -6.33 -4.67 -8.04
C GLY A 37 -5.88 -5.35 -6.75
N VAL A 38 -6.39 -4.89 -5.60
CA VAL A 38 -6.13 -5.52 -4.29
C VAL A 38 -6.50 -7.01 -4.30
N SER A 39 -7.63 -7.35 -4.89
CA SER A 39 -8.10 -8.73 -5.02
C SER A 39 -7.13 -9.57 -5.85
N SER A 40 -6.68 -9.06 -7.00
CA SER A 40 -5.71 -9.74 -7.87
C SER A 40 -4.37 -9.94 -7.16
N PHE A 41 -3.91 -8.94 -6.42
CA PHE A 41 -2.69 -9.03 -5.61
C PHE A 41 -2.79 -10.12 -4.54
N ILE A 42 -3.89 -10.14 -3.78
CA ILE A 42 -4.15 -11.17 -2.76
C ILE A 42 -4.12 -12.58 -3.38
N GLU A 43 -4.80 -12.76 -4.51
CA GLU A 43 -4.85 -14.06 -5.19
C GLU A 43 -3.48 -14.51 -5.71
N ALA A 44 -2.65 -13.57 -6.17
CA ALA A 44 -1.34 -13.87 -6.74
C ALA A 44 -0.30 -14.28 -5.68
N TYR A 45 -0.38 -13.69 -4.49
CA TYR A 45 0.70 -13.78 -3.49
C TYR A 45 0.30 -14.47 -2.19
N THR A 46 -0.94 -14.96 -2.07
CA THR A 46 -1.41 -15.63 -0.84
C THR A 46 -2.28 -16.83 -1.15
N LEU A 47 -2.46 -17.70 -0.16
CA LEU A 47 -3.38 -18.83 -0.20
C LEU A 47 -4.58 -18.59 0.73
N PRO A 48 -5.73 -19.25 0.50
CA PRO A 48 -6.84 -19.25 1.47
C PRO A 48 -6.35 -19.70 2.85
N GLY A 49 -6.75 -18.94 3.88
CA GLY A 49 -6.31 -19.15 5.26
C GLY A 49 -5.08 -18.33 5.67
N ASP A 50 -4.33 -17.75 4.72
CA ASP A 50 -3.23 -16.85 5.06
C ASP A 50 -3.72 -15.58 5.77
N TRP A 51 -2.83 -14.98 6.53
CA TRP A 51 -3.07 -13.70 7.19
C TRP A 51 -2.61 -12.54 6.30
N ILE A 52 -3.34 -11.44 6.34
CA ILE A 52 -2.99 -10.19 5.66
C ILE A 52 -2.91 -9.10 6.72
N LEU A 53 -1.81 -8.34 6.74
CA LEU A 53 -1.62 -7.23 7.66
C LEU A 53 -2.34 -5.99 7.15
N LEU A 54 -3.19 -5.40 8.00
CA LEU A 54 -3.84 -4.11 7.80
C LEU A 54 -3.56 -3.19 8.97
N ASN A 55 -3.49 -1.89 8.70
CA ASN A 55 -3.59 -0.91 9.78
C ASN A 55 -5.05 -0.81 10.24
N ASP A 56 -5.28 -0.61 11.53
CA ASP A 56 -6.59 -0.31 12.10
C ASP A 56 -6.54 1.14 12.66
N THR A 57 -7.42 1.98 12.26
CA THR A 57 -8.59 1.84 11.39
C THR A 57 -8.18 1.78 9.90
N CYS A 58 -9.00 1.17 9.06
CA CYS A 58 -8.75 1.09 7.63
C CYS A 58 -10.04 1.19 6.80
N TYR A 59 -9.89 1.39 5.50
CA TYR A 59 -11.03 1.34 4.59
C TYR A 59 -11.72 -0.03 4.64
N THR A 60 -13.03 -0.03 4.89
CA THR A 60 -13.84 -1.25 5.05
C THR A 60 -13.84 -2.16 3.82
N GLY A 61 -13.58 -1.58 2.63
CA GLY A 61 -13.42 -2.32 1.39
C GLY A 61 -12.25 -3.32 1.42
N PHE A 62 -11.17 -3.02 2.14
CA PHE A 62 -10.07 -3.99 2.31
C PHE A 62 -10.53 -5.19 3.13
N GLN A 63 -11.22 -4.93 4.25
CA GLN A 63 -11.72 -5.99 5.13
C GLN A 63 -12.62 -6.97 4.36
N SER A 64 -13.59 -6.43 3.62
CA SER A 64 -14.51 -7.26 2.83
C SER A 64 -13.79 -7.99 1.69
N THR A 65 -12.82 -7.35 1.03
CA THR A 65 -12.04 -7.99 -0.05
C THR A 65 -11.23 -9.17 0.48
N VAL A 66 -10.52 -8.99 1.59
CA VAL A 66 -9.72 -10.03 2.24
C VAL A 66 -10.60 -11.20 2.69
N ALA A 67 -11.70 -10.91 3.41
CA ALA A 67 -12.62 -11.93 3.93
C ALA A 67 -13.30 -12.72 2.79
N ASN A 68 -13.77 -12.04 1.73
CA ASN A 68 -14.42 -12.68 0.58
C ASN A 68 -13.47 -13.58 -0.22
N ARG A 69 -12.16 -13.43 -0.04
CA ARG A 69 -11.13 -14.28 -0.64
C ARG A 69 -10.66 -15.40 0.29
N GLY A 70 -11.31 -15.57 1.46
CA GLY A 70 -10.98 -16.63 2.42
C GLY A 70 -9.65 -16.44 3.13
N ARG A 71 -9.14 -15.19 3.20
CA ARG A 71 -7.95 -14.85 3.97
C ARG A 71 -8.35 -14.26 5.31
N ASN A 72 -7.44 -14.34 6.29
CA ASN A 72 -7.62 -13.78 7.61
C ASN A 72 -6.99 -12.37 7.66
N ILE A 73 -7.43 -11.55 8.59
CA ILE A 73 -6.87 -10.23 8.80
C ILE A 73 -6.19 -10.18 10.16
N VAL A 74 -4.96 -9.67 10.18
CA VAL A 74 -4.29 -9.23 11.40
C VAL A 74 -4.20 -7.71 11.39
N TYR A 75 -4.64 -7.09 12.47
CA TYR A 75 -4.69 -5.63 12.59
C TYR A 75 -3.54 -5.12 13.44
N SER A 76 -2.92 -4.02 12.98
CA SER A 76 -2.06 -3.17 13.80
C SER A 76 -2.68 -1.77 13.88
N PRO A 77 -3.02 -1.27 15.09
CA PRO A 77 -3.69 0.00 15.23
C PRO A 77 -2.77 1.16 14.86
N VAL A 78 -3.34 2.19 14.22
CA VAL A 78 -2.68 3.50 14.14
C VAL A 78 -2.87 4.22 15.46
N LYS A 79 -1.89 5.02 15.85
CA LYS A 79 -1.89 5.78 17.11
C LYS A 79 -2.28 7.23 16.86
N GLU A 80 -3.21 7.75 17.63
CA GLU A 80 -3.47 9.19 17.68
C GLU A 80 -2.35 9.87 18.48
N THR A 81 -1.84 10.96 17.95
CA THR A 81 -0.77 11.77 18.53
C THR A 81 -1.16 13.24 18.56
N ALA A 82 -0.38 14.08 19.24
CA ALA A 82 -0.61 15.53 19.24
C ALA A 82 -0.54 16.16 17.84
N ASP A 83 0.23 15.55 16.94
CA ASP A 83 0.47 16.05 15.58
C ASP A 83 -0.38 15.30 14.52
N GLY A 84 -1.33 14.46 14.93
CA GLY A 84 -2.20 13.67 14.07
C GLY A 84 -2.09 12.18 14.34
N TRP A 85 -1.73 11.39 13.33
CA TRP A 85 -1.67 9.93 13.41
C TRP A 85 -0.25 9.42 13.20
N ALA A 86 0.07 8.27 13.77
CA ALA A 86 1.35 7.59 13.60
C ALA A 86 1.14 6.07 13.45
N LEU A 87 2.08 5.41 12.78
CA LEU A 87 2.15 3.96 12.70
C LEU A 87 2.76 3.38 13.98
N ASP A 88 2.24 2.25 14.45
CA ASP A 88 2.83 1.48 15.53
C ASP A 88 3.73 0.37 14.98
N ILE A 89 4.96 0.73 14.62
CA ILE A 89 5.93 -0.22 14.03
C ILE A 89 6.23 -1.39 14.97
N GLU A 90 6.26 -1.14 16.28
CA GLU A 90 6.50 -2.22 17.26
C GLU A 90 5.33 -3.20 17.34
N ASP A 91 4.08 -2.71 17.30
CA ASP A 91 2.91 -3.57 17.26
C ASP A 91 2.82 -4.32 15.93
N MET A 92 3.11 -3.64 14.80
CA MET A 92 3.19 -4.29 13.49
C MET A 92 4.18 -5.45 13.52
N GLU A 93 5.38 -5.25 14.07
CA GLU A 93 6.39 -6.31 14.15
C GLU A 93 5.91 -7.48 15.01
N LYS A 94 5.29 -7.23 16.16
CA LYS A 94 4.69 -8.28 17.01
C LYS A 94 3.66 -9.11 16.25
N LYS A 95 2.77 -8.44 15.50
CA LYS A 95 1.74 -9.09 14.70
C LYS A 95 2.33 -9.93 13.55
N ILE A 96 3.38 -9.41 12.90
CA ILE A 96 4.11 -10.14 11.86
C ILE A 96 4.76 -11.41 12.42
N ILE A 97 5.42 -11.32 13.55
CA ILE A 97 6.05 -12.49 14.21
C ILE A 97 5.00 -13.54 14.59
N GLU A 98 3.85 -13.09 15.13
CA GLU A 98 2.79 -13.99 15.61
C GLU A 98 2.05 -14.68 14.46
N LYS A 99 1.64 -13.92 13.44
CA LYS A 99 0.74 -14.38 12.37
C LYS A 99 1.43 -14.72 11.07
N LYS A 100 2.64 -14.23 10.86
CA LYS A 100 3.47 -14.44 9.66
C LYS A 100 2.70 -14.11 8.36
N PRO A 101 2.08 -12.93 8.24
CA PRO A 101 1.39 -12.55 7.02
C PRO A 101 2.38 -12.45 5.86
N PRO A 102 2.10 -13.03 4.68
CA PRO A 102 2.96 -12.88 3.51
C PRO A 102 2.86 -11.51 2.87
N VAL A 103 1.76 -10.79 3.12
CA VAL A 103 1.50 -9.49 2.51
C VAL A 103 0.88 -8.49 3.48
N MET A 104 1.10 -7.21 3.19
CA MET A 104 0.43 -6.06 3.80
C MET A 104 -0.34 -5.28 2.74
N ILE A 105 -1.51 -4.75 3.10
CA ILE A 105 -2.17 -3.68 2.34
C ILE A 105 -1.93 -2.38 3.09
N PHE A 106 -1.27 -1.44 2.42
CA PHE A 106 -0.89 -0.14 2.96
C PHE A 106 -1.60 0.98 2.20
N CYS A 107 -2.23 1.93 2.90
CA CYS A 107 -2.98 3.03 2.30
C CYS A 107 -2.30 4.38 2.58
N ASN A 108 -1.98 5.13 1.52
CA ASN A 108 -1.37 6.45 1.62
C ASN A 108 -1.78 7.37 0.45
N PRO A 109 -2.49 8.46 0.65
CA PRO A 109 -3.03 8.98 1.93
C PRO A 109 -4.01 8.02 2.59
N HIS A 110 -4.00 8.02 3.92
CA HIS A 110 -4.70 7.00 4.71
C HIS A 110 -6.20 7.26 4.80
N ASN A 111 -7.00 6.30 4.42
CA ASN A 111 -8.45 6.29 4.62
C ASN A 111 -8.79 5.36 5.80
N PRO A 112 -9.46 5.85 6.89
CA PRO A 112 -10.33 7.03 6.93
C PRO A 112 -9.72 8.28 7.57
N THR A 113 -8.48 8.28 8.05
CA THR A 113 -7.95 9.38 8.86
C THR A 113 -7.58 10.62 8.04
N GLY A 114 -7.38 10.47 6.72
CA GLY A 114 -6.87 11.53 5.83
C GLY A 114 -5.38 11.83 6.04
N HIS A 115 -4.69 11.08 6.91
CA HIS A 115 -3.28 11.28 7.20
C HIS A 115 -2.40 10.91 6.00
N VAL A 116 -1.34 11.70 5.80
CA VAL A 116 -0.30 11.42 4.81
C VAL A 116 0.94 10.99 5.55
N TRP A 117 1.33 9.74 5.40
CA TRP A 117 2.49 9.19 6.08
C TRP A 117 3.78 9.88 5.65
N SER A 118 4.64 10.19 6.60
CA SER A 118 5.97 10.73 6.33
C SER A 118 6.84 9.74 5.58
N LYS A 119 7.87 10.25 4.92
CA LYS A 119 8.83 9.39 4.22
C LYS A 119 9.53 8.42 5.17
N GLU A 120 9.82 8.87 6.39
CA GLU A 120 10.45 8.09 7.45
C GLU A 120 9.56 6.94 7.90
N GLU A 121 8.26 7.16 8.09
CA GLU A 121 7.29 6.10 8.41
C GLU A 121 7.17 5.10 7.27
N MET A 122 7.11 5.57 6.03
CA MET A 122 7.06 4.69 4.85
C MET A 122 8.31 3.81 4.74
N ILE A 123 9.50 4.37 4.98
CA ILE A 123 10.75 3.60 5.00
C ILE A 123 10.70 2.54 6.09
N ALA A 124 10.26 2.89 7.30
CA ALA A 124 10.15 1.94 8.41
C ALA A 124 9.21 0.77 8.08
N VAL A 125 8.08 1.03 7.41
CA VAL A 125 7.17 -0.03 6.94
C VAL A 125 7.84 -0.93 5.90
N VAL A 126 8.52 -0.34 4.91
CA VAL A 126 9.21 -1.12 3.86
C VAL A 126 10.31 -1.98 4.45
N GLU A 127 11.15 -1.42 5.34
CA GLU A 127 12.22 -2.15 6.00
C GLU A 127 11.70 -3.29 6.89
N LEU A 128 10.58 -3.04 7.59
CA LEU A 128 9.93 -4.07 8.39
C LEU A 128 9.40 -5.21 7.51
N CYS A 129 8.68 -4.88 6.44
CA CYS A 129 8.16 -5.88 5.51
C CYS A 129 9.28 -6.68 4.84
N ASP A 130 10.35 -6.02 4.39
CA ASP A 130 11.52 -6.67 3.80
C ASP A 130 12.22 -7.63 4.77
N LYS A 131 12.41 -7.20 6.02
CA LYS A 131 12.99 -8.03 7.09
C LYS A 131 12.30 -9.38 7.25
N TYR A 132 10.98 -9.42 7.02
CA TYR A 132 10.18 -10.63 7.17
C TYR A 132 9.74 -11.26 5.83
N GLY A 133 10.27 -10.79 4.71
CA GLY A 133 9.97 -11.32 3.37
C GLY A 133 8.55 -11.09 2.90
N MET A 134 7.90 -10.02 3.37
CA MET A 134 6.54 -9.64 3.00
C MET A 134 6.53 -8.75 1.76
N LEU A 135 5.43 -8.83 1.00
CA LEU A 135 5.12 -7.88 -0.07
C LEU A 135 4.09 -6.84 0.41
N ILE A 136 4.10 -5.68 -0.23
CA ILE A 136 3.19 -4.58 0.10
C ILE A 136 2.33 -4.24 -1.11
N CYS A 137 1.00 -4.27 -0.95
CA CYS A 137 0.05 -3.65 -1.86
C CYS A 137 -0.19 -2.21 -1.41
N SER A 138 0.28 -1.23 -2.17
CA SER A 138 0.12 0.19 -1.84
C SER A 138 -1.12 0.75 -2.51
N ASP A 139 -2.14 1.09 -1.71
CA ASP A 139 -3.30 1.84 -2.19
C ASP A 139 -3.03 3.35 -2.08
N GLU A 140 -2.86 3.98 -3.24
CA GLU A 140 -2.54 5.40 -3.38
C GLU A 140 -3.66 6.16 -4.13
N ILE A 141 -4.90 5.70 -4.06
CA ILE A 141 -6.03 6.28 -4.79
C ILE A 141 -6.26 7.76 -4.46
N TRP A 142 -5.88 8.22 -3.27
CA TRP A 142 -6.01 9.60 -2.83
C TRP A 142 -4.77 10.45 -3.11
N ALA A 143 -3.79 9.94 -3.85
CA ALA A 143 -2.51 10.60 -4.11
C ALA A 143 -2.64 12.04 -4.66
N ASP A 144 -3.63 12.29 -5.52
CA ASP A 144 -3.85 13.59 -6.15
C ASP A 144 -4.70 14.56 -5.33
N PHE A 145 -5.28 14.11 -4.20
CA PHE A 145 -6.19 14.89 -3.37
C PHE A 145 -5.54 15.48 -2.12
N GLN A 146 -4.22 15.66 -2.13
CA GLN A 146 -3.52 16.23 -0.99
C GLN A 146 -3.72 17.75 -0.92
N THR A 147 -3.90 18.23 0.30
CA THR A 147 -4.07 19.64 0.65
C THR A 147 -2.96 20.11 1.59
N GLY A 148 -2.93 21.39 1.97
CA GLY A 148 -1.99 21.90 2.96
C GLY A 148 -0.52 21.94 2.54
N GLY A 149 -0.25 21.89 1.22
CA GLY A 149 1.12 21.94 0.70
C GLY A 149 1.88 20.61 0.73
N HIS A 150 1.25 19.54 1.18
CA HIS A 150 1.84 18.19 1.12
C HIS A 150 1.99 17.73 -0.34
N LYS A 151 3.07 17.02 -0.60
CA LYS A 151 3.29 16.34 -1.88
C LYS A 151 3.31 14.83 -1.65
N HIS A 152 2.55 14.11 -2.45
CA HIS A 152 2.58 12.66 -2.42
C HIS A 152 3.96 12.12 -2.80
N VAL A 153 4.41 11.15 -2.05
CA VAL A 153 5.58 10.34 -2.38
C VAL A 153 5.07 8.91 -2.58
N PRO A 154 5.10 8.37 -3.81
CA PRO A 154 4.69 7.00 -4.03
C PRO A 154 5.56 6.04 -3.21
N LEU A 155 4.92 5.07 -2.54
CA LEU A 155 5.61 4.20 -1.58
C LEU A 155 6.80 3.46 -2.22
N HIS A 156 6.65 3.00 -3.47
CA HIS A 156 7.73 2.31 -4.20
C HIS A 156 8.97 3.17 -4.45
N THR A 157 8.91 4.48 -4.17
CA THR A 157 10.04 5.41 -4.34
C THR A 157 10.66 5.87 -3.03
N CYS A 158 10.09 5.52 -1.89
CA CYS A 158 10.55 6.03 -0.59
C CYS A 158 11.99 5.60 -0.25
N CYS A 159 12.39 4.40 -0.71
CA CYS A 159 13.76 3.90 -0.59
C CYS A 159 14.07 2.89 -1.73
N PRO A 160 15.36 2.54 -1.97
CA PRO A 160 15.73 1.62 -3.06
C PRO A 160 15.06 0.25 -2.99
N ARG A 161 14.90 -0.31 -1.78
CA ARG A 161 14.30 -1.62 -1.57
C ARG A 161 12.80 -1.66 -1.86
N ALA A 162 12.12 -0.54 -1.71
CA ALA A 162 10.69 -0.45 -1.99
C ALA A 162 10.31 -0.92 -3.40
N LYS A 163 11.17 -0.68 -4.40
CA LYS A 163 10.92 -1.09 -5.80
C LYS A 163 10.78 -2.60 -6.00
N GLU A 164 11.27 -3.39 -5.06
CA GLU A 164 11.29 -4.85 -5.18
C GLU A 164 10.12 -5.52 -4.47
N ILE A 165 9.50 -4.84 -3.50
CA ILE A 165 8.45 -5.44 -2.66
C ILE A 165 7.13 -4.67 -2.64
N VAL A 166 7.05 -3.48 -3.26
CA VAL A 166 5.84 -2.64 -3.32
C VAL A 166 5.20 -2.73 -4.70
N TYR A 167 3.89 -2.99 -4.69
CA TYR A 167 3.02 -3.12 -5.86
C TYR A 167 1.86 -2.14 -5.78
#